data_fbb09983cd09408fe1e5bded43f8e71f
#
_entry.id   fbb09983cd09408fe1e5bded43f8e71f
#
_cell.length_a   1.000
_cell.length_b   1.000
_cell.length_c   1.000
_cell.angle_alpha   90.00
_cell.angle_beta   90.00
_cell.angle_gamma   90.00
#
_symmetry.space_group_name_H-M   'P 1'
#
loop_
_entity.id
_entity.type
_entity.pdbx_description
1 polymer ?
#
loop_
_entity_poly.entity_id
_entity_poly.type
_entity_poly.pdbx_seq_one_letter_code
_entity_poly.pdbx_strand_id
1 'polypeptide(L)'
;MTDLGKLSARIVTACALMTACAGFGAAWSQDLGVNARMLAAARAGDETGVARALAEGASVNARNRLGETVLIIALKNDKAALAQRMIDAGTDVNLAAVNGVTPLMAAAHAGMLDASKALIARGADVSAVDRIQKTAMTYAAGQGNTAIVQLLLVSGVDVNALYAHDLTALMWAAGYGKTDTAKALLAAGARPELKDDRGKTALDIAREGSFADTIKLLETARAP
;
A
#
# COMPACT_ATOMS: atom_id res chain seq x y z
N MET A 1 -64.13 37.75 -0.75
CA MET A 1 -63.70 36.64 0.13
C MET A 1 -62.76 35.83 -0.70
N THR A 2 -61.61 36.14 -0.87
CA THR A 2 -60.34 36.72 -0.36
C THR A 2 -59.30 35.61 -0.13
N ASP A 3 -58.36 35.71 -0.90
CA ASP A 3 -57.12 35.03 -1.26
C ASP A 3 -56.11 34.70 -0.11
N LEU A 4 -56.55 34.72 1.13
CA LEU A 4 -55.70 34.47 2.32
C LEU A 4 -55.48 32.98 2.65
N GLY A 5 -56.28 32.07 2.05
CA GLY A 5 -56.15 30.63 2.30
C GLY A 5 -55.06 29.93 1.48
N LYS A 6 -54.60 30.54 0.39
CA LYS A 6 -53.60 29.94 -0.50
C LYS A 6 -52.13 30.31 -0.14
N LEU A 7 -51.94 31.32 0.74
CA LEU A 7 -50.61 31.76 1.17
C LEU A 7 -50.08 30.90 2.32
N SER A 8 -50.96 30.36 3.18
CA SER A 8 -50.56 29.54 4.32
C SER A 8 -50.06 28.16 3.93
N ALA A 9 -50.57 27.56 2.85
CA ALA A 9 -50.18 26.24 2.39
C ALA A 9 -48.78 26.24 1.72
N ARG A 10 -48.36 27.36 1.09
CA ARG A 10 -47.06 27.48 0.46
C ARG A 10 -45.93 27.76 1.45
N ILE A 11 -46.21 28.38 2.59
CA ILE A 11 -45.21 28.65 3.64
C ILE A 11 -44.91 27.38 4.44
N VAL A 12 -45.90 26.54 4.71
CA VAL A 12 -45.72 25.27 5.43
C VAL A 12 -44.90 24.28 4.61
N THR A 13 -45.10 24.25 3.27
CA THR A 13 -44.29 23.34 2.40
C THR A 13 -42.85 23.81 2.23
N ALA A 14 -42.59 25.11 2.29
CA ALA A 14 -41.21 25.64 2.24
C ALA A 14 -40.43 25.38 3.53
N CYS A 15 -41.07 25.45 4.71
CA CYS A 15 -40.45 25.13 5.98
C CYS A 15 -40.15 23.63 6.15
N ALA A 16 -41.00 22.74 5.62
CA ALA A 16 -40.76 21.29 5.66
C ALA A 16 -39.57 20.85 4.78
N LEU A 17 -39.32 21.56 3.67
CA LEU A 17 -38.17 21.30 2.80
C LEU A 17 -36.84 21.85 3.40
N MET A 18 -36.88 22.92 4.18
CA MET A 18 -35.70 23.45 4.86
C MET A 18 -35.25 22.60 6.07
N THR A 19 -36.17 21.94 6.76
CA THR A 19 -35.83 21.02 7.85
C THR A 19 -35.22 19.71 7.36
N ALA A 20 -35.59 19.24 6.15
CA ALA A 20 -34.98 18.07 5.53
C ALA A 20 -33.54 18.32 5.06
N CYS A 21 -33.22 19.56 4.60
CA CYS A 21 -31.84 19.93 4.24
C CYS A 21 -30.91 20.12 5.45
N ALA A 22 -31.42 20.53 6.61
CA ALA A 22 -30.60 20.68 7.81
C ALA A 22 -30.16 19.34 8.40
N GLY A 23 -30.96 18.27 8.26
CA GLY A 23 -30.61 16.92 8.68
C GLY A 23 -29.53 16.28 7.81
N PHE A 24 -29.52 16.53 6.52
CA PHE A 24 -28.50 16.02 5.58
C PHE A 24 -27.13 16.67 5.83
N GLY A 25 -27.07 17.98 6.08
CA GLY A 25 -25.81 18.70 6.36
C GLY A 25 -25.15 18.26 7.67
N ALA A 26 -25.92 17.95 8.70
CA ALA A 26 -25.41 17.52 9.99
C ALA A 26 -24.84 16.08 9.93
N ALA A 27 -25.45 15.18 9.18
CA ALA A 27 -24.95 13.83 8.99
C ALA A 27 -23.59 13.82 8.28
N TRP A 28 -23.42 14.61 7.22
CA TRP A 28 -22.15 14.74 6.50
C TRP A 28 -21.02 15.36 7.34
N SER A 29 -21.33 16.31 8.22
CA SER A 29 -20.34 16.94 9.11
C SER A 29 -19.90 16.00 10.24
N GLN A 30 -20.80 15.12 10.72
CA GLN A 30 -20.47 14.10 11.72
C GLN A 30 -19.61 12.99 11.12
N ASP A 31 -19.91 12.52 9.91
CA ASP A 31 -19.10 11.51 9.22
C ASP A 31 -17.66 11.99 8.94
N LEU A 32 -17.51 13.22 8.49
CA LEU A 32 -16.17 13.84 8.33
C LEU A 32 -15.42 13.93 9.65
N GLY A 33 -16.11 14.23 10.75
CA GLY A 33 -15.55 14.28 12.09
C GLY A 33 -15.06 12.90 12.57
N VAL A 34 -15.86 11.85 12.38
CA VAL A 34 -15.53 10.48 12.81
C VAL A 34 -14.36 9.92 12.02
N ASN A 35 -14.35 10.07 10.70
CA ASN A 35 -13.26 9.65 9.84
C ASN A 35 -11.94 10.35 10.19
N ALA A 36 -11.98 11.65 10.47
CA ALA A 36 -10.78 12.41 10.88
C ALA A 36 -10.23 11.90 12.21
N ARG A 37 -11.10 11.61 13.20
CA ARG A 37 -10.70 11.02 14.50
C ARG A 37 -10.08 9.65 14.31
N MET A 38 -10.66 8.78 13.46
CA MET A 38 -10.12 7.46 13.15
C MET A 38 -8.69 7.55 12.56
N LEU A 39 -8.48 8.43 11.59
CA LEU A 39 -7.19 8.62 10.95
C LEU A 39 -6.15 9.22 11.93
N ALA A 40 -6.57 10.10 12.83
CA ALA A 40 -5.71 10.62 13.88
C ALA A 40 -5.31 9.53 14.90
N ALA A 41 -6.26 8.72 15.34
CA ALA A 41 -6.02 7.55 16.19
C ALA A 41 -5.03 6.55 15.55
N ALA A 42 -5.21 6.25 14.26
CA ALA A 42 -4.32 5.37 13.53
C ALA A 42 -2.87 5.89 13.49
N ARG A 43 -2.67 7.19 13.27
CA ARG A 43 -1.34 7.81 13.30
C ARG A 43 -0.68 7.76 14.67
N ALA A 44 -1.49 7.92 15.74
CA ALA A 44 -1.03 7.82 17.12
C ALA A 44 -0.80 6.36 17.56
N GLY A 45 -1.18 5.37 16.76
CA GLY A 45 -1.14 3.96 17.13
C GLY A 45 -2.22 3.56 18.16
N ASP A 46 -3.26 4.40 18.32
CA ASP A 46 -4.40 4.12 19.20
C ASP A 46 -5.42 3.21 18.52
N GLU A 47 -5.19 1.90 18.68
CA GLU A 47 -6.09 0.87 18.12
C GLU A 47 -7.50 0.93 18.70
N THR A 48 -7.61 1.32 19.98
CA THR A 48 -8.90 1.47 20.67
C THR A 48 -9.69 2.65 20.08
N GLY A 49 -9.02 3.75 19.80
CA GLY A 49 -9.61 4.91 19.14
C GLY A 49 -10.08 4.60 17.73
N VAL A 50 -9.30 3.79 16.96
CA VAL A 50 -9.72 3.31 15.64
C VAL A 50 -10.97 2.43 15.75
N ALA A 51 -10.98 1.46 16.68
CA ALA A 51 -12.12 0.56 16.88
C ALA A 51 -13.39 1.31 17.27
N ARG A 52 -13.26 2.31 18.17
CA ARG A 52 -14.38 3.17 18.57
C ARG A 52 -14.93 3.97 17.39
N ALA A 53 -14.06 4.58 16.59
CA ALA A 53 -14.50 5.36 15.44
C ALA A 53 -15.21 4.49 14.37
N LEU A 54 -14.74 3.25 14.15
CA LEU A 54 -15.43 2.28 13.28
C LEU A 54 -16.82 1.93 13.82
N ALA A 55 -16.96 1.73 15.14
CA ALA A 55 -18.25 1.46 15.77
C ALA A 55 -19.20 2.68 15.70
N GLU A 56 -18.66 3.90 15.63
CA GLU A 56 -19.39 5.14 15.41
C GLU A 56 -19.72 5.42 13.94
N GLY A 57 -19.39 4.49 13.02
CA GLY A 57 -19.73 4.59 11.59
C GLY A 57 -18.63 5.21 10.71
N ALA A 58 -17.38 5.27 11.17
CA ALA A 58 -16.28 5.69 10.30
C ALA A 58 -16.13 4.73 9.10
N SER A 59 -15.85 5.27 7.94
CA SER A 59 -15.57 4.47 6.75
C SER A 59 -14.23 3.77 6.85
N VAL A 60 -14.20 2.44 6.68
CA VAL A 60 -12.95 1.65 6.64
C VAL A 60 -11.98 2.13 5.56
N ASN A 61 -12.51 2.77 4.49
CA ASN A 61 -11.76 3.32 3.37
C ASN A 61 -11.55 4.84 3.48
N ALA A 62 -11.78 5.44 4.66
CA ALA A 62 -11.49 6.85 4.87
C ALA A 62 -10.02 7.16 4.61
N ARG A 63 -9.77 8.29 3.96
CA ARG A 63 -8.44 8.71 3.49
C ARG A 63 -8.04 10.05 4.09
N ASN A 64 -6.76 10.19 4.42
CA ASN A 64 -6.19 11.48 4.79
C ASN A 64 -5.86 12.32 3.54
N ARG A 65 -5.25 13.51 3.73
CA ARG A 65 -4.84 14.40 2.63
C ARG A 65 -3.80 13.78 1.70
N LEU A 66 -3.02 12.80 2.18
CA LEU A 66 -2.05 12.04 1.38
C LEU A 66 -2.70 10.85 0.67
N GLY A 67 -4.02 10.68 0.80
CA GLY A 67 -4.75 9.54 0.29
C GLY A 67 -4.52 8.24 1.04
N GLU A 68 -3.86 8.28 2.20
CA GLU A 68 -3.59 7.08 3.00
C GLU A 68 -4.82 6.67 3.78
N THR A 69 -5.16 5.38 3.72
CA THR A 69 -6.15 4.74 4.60
C THR A 69 -5.51 4.37 5.94
N VAL A 70 -6.34 4.00 6.93
CA VAL A 70 -5.83 3.44 8.20
C VAL A 70 -4.96 2.21 7.95
N LEU A 71 -5.31 1.37 6.97
CA LEU A 71 -4.50 0.22 6.57
C LEU A 71 -3.09 0.62 6.13
N ILE A 72 -2.96 1.57 5.20
CA ILE A 72 -1.64 2.06 4.74
C ILE A 72 -0.85 2.67 5.90
N ILE A 73 -1.50 3.47 6.76
CA ILE A 73 -0.86 4.07 7.94
C ILE A 73 -0.33 2.98 8.89
N ALA A 74 -1.13 1.95 9.16
CA ALA A 74 -0.75 0.83 10.01
C ALA A 74 0.46 0.08 9.46
N LEU A 75 0.44 -0.25 8.15
CA LEU A 75 1.53 -0.95 7.46
C LEU A 75 2.84 -0.13 7.46
N LYS A 76 2.77 1.17 7.21
CA LYS A 76 3.94 2.06 7.22
C LYS A 76 4.55 2.25 8.61
N ASN A 77 3.75 2.10 9.66
CA ASN A 77 4.17 2.27 11.06
C ASN A 77 4.40 0.94 11.78
N ASP A 78 4.48 -0.16 11.04
CA ASP A 78 4.70 -1.52 11.57
C ASP A 78 3.68 -1.95 12.65
N LYS A 79 2.40 -1.53 12.47
CA LYS A 79 1.29 -1.85 13.37
C LYS A 79 0.53 -3.09 12.87
N ALA A 80 1.14 -4.28 13.06
CA ALA A 80 0.63 -5.53 12.50
C ALA A 80 -0.82 -5.85 12.93
N ALA A 81 -1.14 -5.69 14.22
CA ALA A 81 -2.48 -5.96 14.74
C ALA A 81 -3.53 -5.02 14.13
N LEU A 82 -3.20 -3.72 14.01
CA LEU A 82 -4.09 -2.75 13.38
C LEU A 82 -4.26 -3.03 11.87
N ALA A 83 -3.18 -3.37 11.16
CA ALA A 83 -3.23 -3.72 9.76
C ALA A 83 -4.14 -4.94 9.53
N GLN A 84 -3.98 -6.00 10.33
CA GLN A 84 -4.83 -7.20 10.25
C GLN A 84 -6.29 -6.86 10.53
N ARG A 85 -6.57 -6.08 11.57
CA ARG A 85 -7.93 -5.63 11.88
C ARG A 85 -8.59 -4.88 10.74
N MET A 86 -7.84 -4.00 10.05
CA MET A 86 -8.37 -3.26 8.90
C MET A 86 -8.62 -4.17 7.70
N ILE A 87 -7.73 -5.14 7.44
CA ILE A 87 -7.93 -6.16 6.41
C ILE A 87 -9.20 -6.97 6.70
N ASP A 88 -9.43 -7.36 7.95
CA ASP A 88 -10.62 -8.13 8.38
C ASP A 88 -11.89 -7.30 8.33
N ALA A 89 -11.80 -6.01 8.59
CA ALA A 89 -12.90 -5.05 8.46
C ALA A 89 -13.30 -4.77 7.00
N GLY A 90 -12.61 -5.37 6.01
CA GLY A 90 -12.97 -5.25 4.59
C GLY A 90 -12.46 -3.95 3.93
N THR A 91 -11.35 -3.39 4.41
CA THR A 91 -10.70 -2.28 3.70
C THR A 91 -10.35 -2.72 2.27
N ASP A 92 -10.55 -1.82 1.29
CA ASP A 92 -10.10 -2.04 -0.08
C ASP A 92 -8.57 -2.17 -0.12
N VAL A 93 -8.10 -3.39 -0.42
CA VAL A 93 -6.68 -3.75 -0.43
C VAL A 93 -5.90 -3.15 -1.60
N ASN A 94 -6.61 -2.58 -2.60
CA ASN A 94 -6.01 -1.94 -3.78
C ASN A 94 -6.09 -0.40 -3.73
N LEU A 95 -6.66 0.17 -2.66
CA LEU A 95 -6.80 1.61 -2.53
C LEU A 95 -5.45 2.28 -2.23
N ALA A 96 -4.81 2.78 -3.28
CA ALA A 96 -3.49 3.40 -3.22
C ALA A 96 -3.53 4.83 -2.62
N ALA A 97 -2.47 5.23 -1.96
CA ALA A 97 -2.22 6.62 -1.55
C ALA A 97 -2.02 7.55 -2.76
N VAL A 98 -1.97 8.87 -2.54
CA VAL A 98 -1.78 9.87 -3.63
C VAL A 98 -0.51 9.62 -4.44
N ASN A 99 0.55 9.12 -3.83
CA ASN A 99 1.80 8.76 -4.50
C ASN A 99 1.76 7.41 -5.24
N GLY A 100 0.61 6.74 -5.28
CA GLY A 100 0.43 5.45 -5.94
C GLY A 100 0.82 4.24 -5.07
N VAL A 101 1.33 4.45 -3.86
CA VAL A 101 1.71 3.34 -2.96
C VAL A 101 0.46 2.59 -2.51
N THR A 102 0.38 1.30 -2.86
CA THR A 102 -0.69 0.39 -2.43
C THR A 102 -0.41 -0.19 -1.04
N PRO A 103 -1.41 -0.77 -0.36
CA PRO A 103 -1.19 -1.52 0.88
C PRO A 103 -0.13 -2.62 0.74
N LEU A 104 -0.14 -3.39 -0.36
CA LEU A 104 0.84 -4.44 -0.60
C LEU A 104 2.28 -3.90 -0.72
N MET A 105 2.47 -2.75 -1.40
CA MET A 105 3.77 -2.09 -1.46
C MET A 105 4.25 -1.63 -0.09
N ALA A 106 3.36 -1.08 0.74
CA ALA A 106 3.67 -0.66 2.10
C ALA A 106 4.08 -1.86 2.98
N ALA A 107 3.33 -2.97 2.91
CA ALA A 107 3.64 -4.21 3.61
C ALA A 107 4.98 -4.82 3.14
N ALA A 108 5.22 -4.81 1.83
CA ALA A 108 6.45 -5.32 1.22
C ALA A 108 7.69 -4.50 1.63
N HIS A 109 7.56 -3.18 1.73
CA HIS A 109 8.61 -2.29 2.23
C HIS A 109 8.90 -2.53 3.72
N ALA A 110 7.85 -2.67 4.54
CA ALA A 110 7.97 -2.86 5.98
C ALA A 110 8.37 -4.29 6.38
N GLY A 111 8.40 -5.26 5.45
CA GLY A 111 8.74 -6.65 5.76
C GLY A 111 7.61 -7.44 6.43
N MET A 112 6.35 -6.96 6.34
CA MET A 112 5.19 -7.55 7.02
C MET A 112 4.65 -8.73 6.23
N LEU A 113 5.26 -9.91 6.39
CA LEU A 113 4.96 -11.10 5.61
C LEU A 113 3.49 -11.54 5.75
N ASP A 114 2.97 -11.61 6.97
CA ASP A 114 1.61 -12.10 7.20
C ASP A 114 0.55 -11.12 6.65
N ALA A 115 0.78 -9.81 6.78
CA ALA A 115 -0.05 -8.80 6.13
C ALA A 115 0.01 -8.93 4.60
N SER A 116 1.20 -9.16 4.02
CA SER A 116 1.36 -9.38 2.58
C SER A 116 0.59 -10.60 2.09
N LYS A 117 0.64 -11.72 2.84
CA LYS A 117 -0.16 -12.92 2.55
C LYS A 117 -1.66 -12.61 2.58
N ALA A 118 -2.12 -11.93 3.64
CA ALA A 118 -3.53 -11.58 3.80
C ALA A 118 -4.03 -10.64 2.69
N LEU A 119 -3.21 -9.66 2.29
CA LEU A 119 -3.52 -8.75 1.20
C LEU A 119 -3.64 -9.47 -0.14
N ILE A 120 -2.69 -10.36 -0.47
CA ILE A 120 -2.72 -11.15 -1.72
C ILE A 120 -3.93 -12.09 -1.71
N ALA A 121 -4.22 -12.75 -0.60
CA ALA A 121 -5.39 -13.63 -0.45
C ALA A 121 -6.72 -12.87 -0.64
N ARG A 122 -6.74 -11.55 -0.41
CA ARG A 122 -7.88 -10.65 -0.63
C ARG A 122 -7.87 -9.98 -2.01
N GLY A 123 -6.99 -10.39 -2.93
CA GLY A 123 -6.93 -9.89 -4.30
C GLY A 123 -6.14 -8.59 -4.45
N ALA A 124 -5.12 -8.36 -3.63
CA ALA A 124 -4.18 -7.26 -3.86
C ALA A 124 -3.45 -7.46 -5.20
N ASP A 125 -3.40 -6.40 -6.00
CA ASP A 125 -2.70 -6.40 -7.29
C ASP A 125 -1.18 -6.42 -7.06
N VAL A 126 -0.55 -7.55 -7.36
CA VAL A 126 0.89 -7.77 -7.23
C VAL A 126 1.71 -7.00 -8.27
N SER A 127 1.06 -6.57 -9.36
CA SER A 127 1.66 -5.86 -10.49
C SER A 127 1.53 -4.34 -10.41
N ALA A 128 0.76 -3.82 -9.45
CA ALA A 128 0.56 -2.39 -9.27
C ALA A 128 1.89 -1.63 -9.20
N VAL A 129 1.91 -0.42 -9.78
CA VAL A 129 3.07 0.47 -9.76
C VAL A 129 2.73 1.79 -9.07
N ASP A 130 3.68 2.35 -8.33
CA ASP A 130 3.55 3.68 -7.76
C ASP A 130 3.99 4.78 -8.76
N ARG A 131 3.95 6.04 -8.34
CA ARG A 131 4.32 7.18 -9.22
C ARG A 131 5.78 7.21 -9.66
N ILE A 132 6.66 6.49 -8.97
CA ILE A 132 8.07 6.34 -9.34
C ILE A 132 8.37 4.97 -9.95
N GLN A 133 7.30 4.31 -10.46
CA GLN A 133 7.37 3.02 -11.17
C GLN A 133 7.93 1.87 -10.32
N LYS A 134 7.77 1.93 -9.00
CA LYS A 134 8.09 0.82 -8.10
C LYS A 134 6.88 -0.09 -7.88
N THR A 135 7.15 -1.38 -7.68
CA THR A 135 6.17 -2.42 -7.35
C THR A 135 6.44 -2.98 -5.94
N ALA A 136 5.55 -3.82 -5.44
CA ALA A 136 5.78 -4.56 -4.19
C ALA A 136 7.07 -5.41 -4.26
N MET A 137 7.39 -6.00 -5.44
CA MET A 137 8.61 -6.77 -5.66
C MET A 137 9.87 -5.92 -5.49
N THR A 138 9.93 -4.73 -6.11
CA THR A 138 11.10 -3.84 -6.01
C THR A 138 11.29 -3.31 -4.60
N TYR A 139 10.20 -3.02 -3.88
CA TYR A 139 10.26 -2.65 -2.47
C TYR A 139 10.81 -3.80 -1.62
N ALA A 140 10.26 -5.03 -1.76
CA ALA A 140 10.71 -6.18 -1.01
C ALA A 140 12.19 -6.52 -1.30
N ALA A 141 12.59 -6.51 -2.57
CA ALA A 141 13.96 -6.83 -2.99
C ALA A 141 14.98 -5.81 -2.46
N GLY A 142 14.68 -4.51 -2.58
CA GLY A 142 15.55 -3.43 -2.10
C GLY A 142 15.69 -3.39 -0.57
N GLN A 143 14.66 -3.79 0.17
CA GLN A 143 14.70 -3.88 1.64
C GLN A 143 15.33 -5.17 2.15
N GLY A 144 15.44 -6.21 1.32
CA GLY A 144 15.95 -7.51 1.73
C GLY A 144 14.89 -8.41 2.37
N ASN A 145 13.62 -8.14 2.11
CA ASN A 145 12.48 -8.91 2.62
C ASN A 145 12.28 -10.20 1.83
N THR A 146 13.24 -11.12 1.94
CA THR A 146 13.36 -12.35 1.14
C THR A 146 12.08 -13.19 1.13
N ALA A 147 11.45 -13.34 2.29
CA ALA A 147 10.20 -14.12 2.39
C ALA A 147 9.04 -13.51 1.58
N ILE A 148 8.98 -12.17 1.49
CA ILE A 148 7.97 -11.48 0.67
C ILE A 148 8.33 -11.58 -0.82
N VAL A 149 9.61 -11.50 -1.18
CA VAL A 149 10.07 -11.77 -2.56
C VAL A 149 9.61 -13.16 -2.99
N GLN A 150 9.85 -14.19 -2.18
CA GLN A 150 9.40 -15.56 -2.47
C GLN A 150 7.87 -15.67 -2.58
N LEU A 151 7.14 -15.01 -1.68
CA LEU A 151 5.68 -14.94 -1.74
C LEU A 151 5.19 -14.34 -3.06
N LEU A 152 5.79 -13.23 -3.51
CA LEU A 152 5.42 -12.57 -4.77
C LEU A 152 5.73 -13.44 -6.00
N LEU A 153 6.86 -14.16 -6.00
CA LEU A 153 7.20 -15.12 -7.06
C LEU A 153 6.17 -16.25 -7.15
N VAL A 154 5.80 -16.84 -6.01
CA VAL A 154 4.73 -17.88 -5.97
C VAL A 154 3.38 -17.30 -6.39
N SER A 155 3.15 -16.01 -6.21
CA SER A 155 1.94 -15.31 -6.64
C SER A 155 1.94 -14.91 -8.13
N GLY A 156 2.94 -15.38 -8.91
CA GLY A 156 3.00 -15.23 -10.36
C GLY A 156 3.80 -14.04 -10.88
N VAL A 157 4.53 -13.33 -10.01
CA VAL A 157 5.45 -12.27 -10.48
C VAL A 157 6.65 -12.91 -11.18
N ASP A 158 6.93 -12.48 -12.41
CA ASP A 158 8.11 -12.97 -13.16
C ASP A 158 9.39 -12.52 -12.45
N VAL A 159 10.27 -13.49 -12.17
CA VAL A 159 11.57 -13.26 -11.52
C VAL A 159 12.49 -12.35 -12.34
N ASN A 160 12.31 -12.33 -13.66
CA ASN A 160 13.06 -11.53 -14.64
C ASN A 160 12.29 -10.30 -15.15
N ALA A 161 11.17 -9.94 -14.50
CA ALA A 161 10.43 -8.74 -14.86
C ALA A 161 11.34 -7.51 -14.85
N LEU A 162 11.18 -6.66 -15.86
CA LEU A 162 11.85 -5.37 -15.96
C LEU A 162 10.96 -4.28 -15.36
N TYR A 163 11.52 -3.51 -14.47
CA TYR A 163 10.89 -2.36 -13.82
C TYR A 163 11.47 -1.05 -14.39
N ALA A 164 11.21 0.08 -13.73
CA ALA A 164 11.79 1.36 -14.14
C ALA A 164 13.29 1.24 -14.41
N HIS A 165 13.76 1.84 -15.51
CA HIS A 165 15.15 1.79 -15.97
C HIS A 165 15.66 0.38 -16.30
N ASP A 166 14.76 -0.50 -16.73
CA ASP A 166 15.05 -1.92 -17.03
C ASP A 166 15.70 -2.70 -15.87
N LEU A 167 15.53 -2.19 -14.63
CA LEU A 167 16.05 -2.85 -13.43
C LEU A 167 15.25 -4.11 -13.10
N THR A 168 15.93 -5.21 -12.84
CA THR A 168 15.30 -6.45 -12.30
C THR A 168 15.25 -6.43 -10.78
N ALA A 169 14.47 -7.34 -10.17
CA ALA A 169 14.49 -7.55 -8.72
C ALA A 169 15.89 -7.92 -8.20
N LEU A 170 16.67 -8.69 -8.98
CA LEU A 170 18.05 -9.03 -8.65
C LEU A 170 18.96 -7.80 -8.60
N MET A 171 18.79 -6.86 -9.54
CA MET A 171 19.52 -5.59 -9.54
C MET A 171 19.14 -4.70 -8.34
N TRP A 172 17.86 -4.69 -7.95
CA TRP A 172 17.41 -4.00 -6.74
C TRP A 172 18.05 -4.60 -5.48
N ALA A 173 18.04 -5.92 -5.34
CA ALA A 173 18.71 -6.59 -4.20
C ALA A 173 20.22 -6.32 -4.20
N ALA A 174 20.85 -6.38 -5.37
CA ALA A 174 22.29 -6.14 -5.53
C ALA A 174 22.67 -4.69 -5.17
N GLY A 175 21.91 -3.71 -5.62
CA GLY A 175 22.16 -2.29 -5.38
C GLY A 175 21.99 -1.82 -3.93
N TYR A 176 21.36 -2.66 -3.10
CA TYR A 176 21.23 -2.42 -1.65
C TYR A 176 21.97 -3.47 -0.80
N GLY A 177 22.85 -4.29 -1.42
CA GLY A 177 23.64 -5.29 -0.73
C GLY A 177 22.83 -6.37 -0.02
N LYS A 178 21.64 -6.71 -0.56
CA LYS A 178 20.73 -7.72 0.05
C LYS A 178 21.08 -9.12 -0.43
N THR A 179 22.20 -9.65 0.09
CA THR A 179 22.81 -10.90 -0.38
C THR A 179 21.87 -12.09 -0.29
N ASP A 180 21.11 -12.27 0.81
CA ASP A 180 20.18 -13.39 0.97
C ASP A 180 19.02 -13.31 -0.03
N THR A 181 18.54 -12.11 -0.30
CA THR A 181 17.49 -11.87 -1.30
C THR A 181 18.02 -12.13 -2.72
N ALA A 182 19.23 -11.66 -3.03
CA ALA A 182 19.88 -11.95 -4.29
C ALA A 182 20.06 -13.46 -4.50
N LYS A 183 20.49 -14.19 -3.46
CA LYS A 183 20.60 -15.65 -3.47
C LYS A 183 19.27 -16.34 -3.74
N ALA A 184 18.19 -15.88 -3.08
CA ALA A 184 16.86 -16.44 -3.28
C ALA A 184 16.33 -16.18 -4.70
N LEU A 185 16.58 -14.98 -5.25
CA LEU A 185 16.20 -14.63 -6.63
C LEU A 185 16.96 -15.48 -7.66
N LEU A 186 18.29 -15.68 -7.47
CA LEU A 186 19.08 -16.58 -8.33
C LEU A 186 18.57 -18.02 -8.27
N ALA A 187 18.26 -18.53 -7.08
CA ALA A 187 17.67 -19.86 -6.91
C ALA A 187 16.31 -20.00 -7.58
N ALA A 188 15.56 -18.90 -7.73
CA ALA A 188 14.30 -18.85 -8.44
C ALA A 188 14.45 -18.62 -9.97
N GLY A 189 15.68 -18.60 -10.50
CA GLY A 189 15.95 -18.47 -11.94
C GLY A 189 16.14 -17.03 -12.42
N ALA A 190 16.49 -16.09 -11.51
CA ALA A 190 16.87 -14.76 -11.93
C ALA A 190 18.15 -14.81 -12.78
N ARG A 191 18.13 -14.12 -13.92
CA ARG A 191 19.22 -14.07 -14.89
C ARG A 191 20.20 -12.94 -14.56
N PRO A 192 21.43 -13.27 -14.09
CA PRO A 192 22.41 -12.27 -13.65
C PRO A 192 23.05 -11.49 -14.81
N GLU A 193 22.90 -11.97 -16.07
CA GLU A 193 23.42 -11.31 -17.27
C GLU A 193 22.54 -10.20 -17.82
N LEU A 194 21.30 -10.06 -17.34
CA LEU A 194 20.40 -8.96 -17.73
C LEU A 194 21.05 -7.62 -17.41
N LYS A 195 20.78 -6.62 -18.25
CA LYS A 195 21.33 -5.27 -18.12
C LYS A 195 20.21 -4.24 -17.96
N ASP A 196 20.49 -3.24 -17.16
CA ASP A 196 19.65 -2.04 -17.03
C ASP A 196 19.81 -1.11 -18.27
N ASP A 197 19.08 0.00 -18.32
CA ASP A 197 19.11 1.00 -19.39
C ASP A 197 20.50 1.68 -19.56
N ARG A 198 21.40 1.54 -18.57
CA ARG A 198 22.80 2.00 -18.61
C ARG A 198 23.76 0.89 -19.04
N GLY A 199 23.27 -0.29 -19.37
CA GLY A 199 24.07 -1.45 -19.75
C GLY A 199 24.73 -2.17 -18.57
N LYS A 200 24.31 -1.92 -17.32
CA LYS A 200 24.90 -2.51 -16.11
C LYS A 200 24.15 -3.77 -15.69
N THR A 201 24.91 -4.78 -15.30
CA THR A 201 24.39 -6.02 -14.69
C THR A 201 24.21 -5.84 -13.17
N ALA A 202 23.53 -6.81 -12.53
CA ALA A 202 23.44 -6.84 -11.06
C ALA A 202 24.83 -6.84 -10.38
N LEU A 203 25.83 -7.51 -10.98
CA LEU A 203 27.20 -7.53 -10.49
C LEU A 203 27.85 -6.14 -10.57
N ASP A 204 27.66 -5.43 -11.69
CA ASP A 204 28.21 -4.08 -11.86
C ASP A 204 27.62 -3.11 -10.82
N ILE A 205 26.31 -3.21 -10.57
CA ILE A 205 25.61 -2.40 -9.56
C ILE A 205 26.11 -2.73 -8.13
N ALA A 206 26.32 -4.04 -7.81
CA ALA A 206 26.87 -4.45 -6.52
C ALA A 206 28.29 -3.91 -6.30
N ARG A 207 29.12 -3.87 -7.36
CA ARG A 207 30.48 -3.31 -7.33
C ARG A 207 30.48 -1.81 -7.07
N GLU A 208 29.55 -1.06 -7.69
CA GLU A 208 29.38 0.38 -7.43
C GLU A 208 29.04 0.65 -5.96
N GLY A 209 28.19 -0.20 -5.36
CA GLY A 209 27.84 -0.13 -3.95
C GLY A 209 28.88 -0.71 -3.00
N SER A 210 29.97 -1.33 -3.50
CA SER A 210 31.01 -2.00 -2.73
C SER A 210 30.49 -3.11 -1.79
N PHE A 211 29.43 -3.83 -2.21
CA PHE A 211 28.79 -4.91 -1.42
C PHE A 211 29.52 -6.25 -1.59
N ALA A 212 30.59 -6.47 -0.82
CA ALA A 212 31.53 -7.59 -0.98
C ALA A 212 30.85 -8.98 -1.06
N ASP A 213 29.93 -9.29 -0.14
CA ASP A 213 29.25 -10.59 -0.12
C ASP A 213 28.33 -10.79 -1.33
N THR A 214 27.64 -9.74 -1.74
CA THR A 214 26.77 -9.76 -2.93
C THR A 214 27.62 -9.88 -4.21
N ILE A 215 28.75 -9.21 -4.28
CA ILE A 215 29.71 -9.32 -5.40
C ILE A 215 30.17 -10.77 -5.53
N LYS A 216 30.68 -11.38 -4.43
CA LYS A 216 31.12 -12.76 -4.40
C LYS A 216 30.04 -13.75 -4.86
N LEU A 217 28.80 -13.55 -4.38
CA LEU A 217 27.66 -14.36 -4.79
C LEU A 217 27.42 -14.27 -6.31
N LEU A 218 27.37 -13.04 -6.86
CA LEU A 218 27.08 -12.81 -8.27
C LEU A 218 28.21 -13.24 -9.20
N GLU A 219 29.47 -13.21 -8.77
CA GLU A 219 30.60 -13.76 -9.50
C GLU A 219 30.50 -15.28 -9.63
N THR A 220 30.12 -15.98 -8.56
CA THR A 220 29.90 -17.43 -8.60
C THR A 220 28.69 -17.83 -9.44
N ALA A 221 27.62 -17.05 -9.43
CA ALA A 221 26.42 -17.32 -10.22
C ALA A 221 26.61 -17.10 -11.74
N ARG A 222 27.68 -16.41 -12.13
CA ARG A 222 28.02 -16.11 -13.54
C ARG A 222 29.01 -17.11 -14.13
N ALA A 223 29.60 -17.99 -13.31
CA ALA A 223 30.49 -19.04 -13.80
C ALA A 223 29.68 -20.07 -14.63
N PRO A 224 30.15 -20.49 -15.83
CA PRO A 224 29.46 -21.46 -16.69
C PRO A 224 29.32 -22.83 -16.05
#